data_12a89e3fd54392a89c3b845b7b196ab2
#
_entry.id   12a89e3fd54392a89c3b845b7b196ab2
#
_cell.length_a   1.000
_cell.length_b   1.000
_cell.length_c   1.000
_cell.angle_alpha   90.00
_cell.angle_beta   90.00
_cell.angle_gamma   90.00
#
_symmetry.space_group_name_H-M   'P 1'
#
loop_
_entity.id
_entity.type
_entity.pdbx_description
1 polymer ?
#
loop_
_entity_poly.entity_id
_entity_poly.type
_entity_poly.pdbx_seq_one_letter_code
_entity_poly.pdbx_strand_id
1 'polypeptide(L)'
;MRCKTSFTGVLLAFFWLLLATTAPANSAGPSIVVDVKTGSVLEHNQAFQRWYPASLTKLMTAYVVFRQIQSGKLTLQSPVTMSAIAAKEPPSKMYYKPGSQLSLDNAMKIILVKSANDVSVAIAESVAGSHER
;
A
#
# COMPACT_ATOMS: atom_id res chain seq x y z
N MET A 1 59.19 22.96 12.99
CA MET A 1 58.26 22.24 13.88
C MET A 1 57.30 21.39 13.03
N ARG A 2 57.47 20.08 13.00
CA ARG A 2 56.55 19.17 12.29
C ARG A 2 55.49 18.69 13.29
N CYS A 3 54.27 19.12 13.13
CA CYS A 3 53.14 18.64 13.90
C CYS A 3 52.82 17.19 13.43
N LYS A 4 53.18 16.21 14.24
CA LYS A 4 52.79 14.81 14.04
C LYS A 4 51.32 14.68 14.51
N THR A 5 50.36 14.86 13.61
CA THR A 5 48.99 14.50 13.90
C THR A 5 48.94 12.98 14.12
N SER A 6 48.65 12.56 15.35
CA SER A 6 48.59 11.14 15.72
C SER A 6 47.40 10.49 14.93
N PHE A 7 47.74 9.48 14.15
CA PHE A 7 46.78 8.69 13.35
C PHE A 7 45.65 8.10 14.23
N THR A 8 45.94 7.81 15.49
CA THR A 8 44.93 7.39 16.49
C THR A 8 43.92 8.45 16.83
N GLY A 9 44.29 9.74 16.86
CA GLY A 9 43.33 10.84 17.10
C GLY A 9 42.31 11.02 15.96
N VAL A 10 42.76 10.82 14.73
CA VAL A 10 41.88 10.93 13.53
C VAL A 10 40.89 9.75 13.49
N LEU A 11 41.32 8.53 13.82
CA LEU A 11 40.47 7.33 13.89
C LEU A 11 39.42 7.45 15.00
N LEU A 12 39.76 7.97 16.16
CA LEU A 12 38.82 8.21 17.26
C LEU A 12 37.78 9.28 16.88
N ALA A 13 38.20 10.38 16.25
CA ALA A 13 37.28 11.42 15.79
C ALA A 13 36.29 10.91 14.73
N PHE A 14 36.76 10.05 13.82
CA PHE A 14 35.92 9.42 12.81
C PHE A 14 34.89 8.44 13.40
N PHE A 15 35.31 7.67 14.44
CA PHE A 15 34.44 6.76 15.17
C PHE A 15 33.32 7.51 15.95
N TRP A 16 33.66 8.66 16.56
CA TRP A 16 32.67 9.52 17.23
C TRP A 16 31.71 10.20 16.26
N LEU A 17 32.16 10.54 15.06
CA LEU A 17 31.30 11.12 14.00
C LEU A 17 30.27 10.11 13.49
N LEU A 18 30.61 8.81 13.40
CA LEU A 18 29.71 7.74 13.00
C LEU A 18 28.65 7.41 14.06
N LEU A 19 28.93 7.62 15.34
CA LEU A 19 27.98 7.42 16.44
C LEU A 19 26.96 8.56 16.58
N ALA A 20 27.24 9.75 16.04
CA ALA A 20 26.38 10.92 16.14
C ALA A 20 25.20 10.94 15.13
N THR A 21 25.10 9.97 14.22
CA THR A 21 24.10 9.98 13.15
C THR A 21 22.89 9.06 13.36
N THR A 22 22.68 8.54 14.57
CA THR A 22 21.42 7.86 14.89
C THR A 22 20.33 8.88 15.19
N ALA A 23 19.90 9.65 14.19
CA ALA A 23 18.65 10.35 14.28
C ALA A 23 17.52 9.31 14.42
N PRO A 24 16.60 9.46 15.40
CA PRO A 24 15.44 8.58 15.47
C PRO A 24 14.70 8.70 14.12
N ALA A 25 14.51 7.58 13.46
CA ALA A 25 13.64 7.52 12.28
C ALA A 25 12.21 7.79 12.77
N ASN A 26 11.84 9.06 12.86
CA ASN A 26 10.44 9.42 12.99
C ASN A 26 9.75 8.90 11.73
N SER A 27 9.02 7.82 11.85
CA SER A 27 8.09 7.38 10.82
C SER A 27 6.96 8.41 10.76
N ALA A 28 7.19 9.44 10.00
CA ALA A 28 6.41 10.66 10.06
C ALA A 28 5.18 10.57 9.15
N GLY A 29 4.29 9.63 9.40
CA GLY A 29 2.99 9.60 8.74
C GLY A 29 1.84 9.52 9.75
N PRO A 30 0.63 9.97 9.38
CA PRO A 30 -0.55 9.75 10.20
C PRO A 30 -0.76 8.27 10.48
N SER A 31 -1.06 7.94 11.72
CA SER A 31 -1.32 6.56 12.14
C SER A 31 -2.47 6.49 13.13
N ILE A 32 -3.15 5.36 13.16
CA ILE A 32 -4.20 5.06 14.12
C ILE A 32 -4.17 3.55 14.40
N VAL A 33 -4.25 3.19 15.67
CA VAL A 33 -4.37 1.81 16.13
C VAL A 33 -5.73 1.66 16.81
N VAL A 34 -6.50 0.69 16.36
CA VAL A 34 -7.87 0.46 16.84
C VAL A 34 -8.03 -0.98 17.31
N ASP A 35 -8.65 -1.17 18.46
CA ASP A 35 -9.13 -2.48 18.87
C ASP A 35 -10.33 -2.88 18.01
N VAL A 36 -10.17 -3.98 17.25
CA VAL A 36 -11.18 -4.42 16.28
C VAL A 36 -12.48 -4.88 16.92
N LYS A 37 -12.44 -5.37 18.16
CA LYS A 37 -13.62 -5.88 18.87
C LYS A 37 -14.47 -4.76 19.44
N THR A 38 -13.82 -3.75 20.01
CA THR A 38 -14.49 -2.66 20.73
C THR A 38 -14.65 -1.40 19.89
N GLY A 39 -13.87 -1.25 18.82
CA GLY A 39 -13.76 -0.01 18.05
C GLY A 39 -12.96 1.08 18.77
N SER A 40 -12.38 0.79 19.94
CA SER A 40 -11.65 1.77 20.72
C SER A 40 -10.32 2.12 20.06
N VAL A 41 -10.00 3.41 19.98
CA VAL A 41 -8.69 3.89 19.54
C VAL A 41 -7.69 3.70 20.66
N LEU A 42 -6.67 2.88 20.43
CA LEU A 42 -5.61 2.58 21.39
C LEU A 42 -4.46 3.58 21.30
N GLU A 43 -4.13 4.01 20.07
CA GLU A 43 -3.05 4.96 19.80
C GLU A 43 -3.37 5.72 18.51
N HIS A 44 -2.95 6.98 18.42
CA HIS A 44 -3.00 7.73 17.19
C HIS A 44 -1.88 8.78 17.11
N ASN A 45 -1.43 9.04 15.89
CA ASN A 45 -0.57 10.17 15.56
C ASN A 45 -1.16 10.88 14.35
N GLN A 46 -1.54 12.15 14.50
CA GLN A 46 -2.07 12.98 13.41
C GLN A 46 -3.18 12.28 12.58
N ALA A 47 -4.02 11.45 13.21
CA ALA A 47 -4.99 10.57 12.54
C ALA A 47 -5.98 11.29 11.60
N PHE A 48 -6.22 12.60 11.82
CA PHE A 48 -7.11 13.43 11.01
C PHE A 48 -6.36 14.34 10.01
N GLN A 49 -5.03 14.22 9.94
CA GLN A 49 -4.25 14.97 8.96
C GLN A 49 -4.57 14.44 7.55
N ARG A 50 -4.76 15.35 6.60
CA ARG A 50 -4.87 14.97 5.19
C ARG A 50 -3.55 14.39 4.71
N TRP A 51 -3.61 13.18 4.19
CA TRP A 51 -2.44 12.44 3.73
C TRP A 51 -2.79 11.64 2.47
N TYR A 52 -1.76 11.26 1.71
CA TYR A 52 -1.95 10.36 0.60
C TYR A 52 -2.09 8.92 1.12
N PRO A 53 -3.24 8.25 0.96
CA PRO A 53 -3.46 6.92 1.52
C PRO A 53 -2.69 5.83 0.79
N ALA A 54 -2.12 6.13 -0.37
CA ALA A 54 -1.37 5.17 -1.20
C ALA A 54 -2.17 3.86 -1.38
N SER A 55 -1.54 2.71 -1.14
CA SER A 55 -2.19 1.40 -1.31
C SER A 55 -3.28 1.08 -0.30
N LEU A 56 -3.46 1.89 0.76
CA LEU A 56 -4.62 1.75 1.65
C LEU A 56 -5.95 1.96 0.91
N THR A 57 -5.96 2.66 -0.23
CA THR A 57 -7.15 2.77 -1.10
C THR A 57 -7.70 1.42 -1.53
N LYS A 58 -6.85 0.39 -1.66
CA LYS A 58 -7.27 -0.97 -2.03
C LYS A 58 -8.13 -1.65 -0.95
N LEU A 59 -8.03 -1.21 0.30
CA LEU A 59 -8.96 -1.65 1.36
C LEU A 59 -10.38 -1.16 1.09
N MET A 60 -10.54 0.03 0.51
CA MET A 60 -11.86 0.52 0.09
C MET A 60 -12.39 -0.30 -1.09
N THR A 61 -11.55 -0.62 -2.07
CA THR A 61 -11.92 -1.54 -3.17
C THR A 61 -12.41 -2.87 -2.61
N ALA A 62 -11.68 -3.46 -1.66
CA ALA A 62 -12.06 -4.70 -1.00
C ALA A 62 -13.40 -4.56 -0.24
N TYR A 63 -13.57 -3.48 0.51
CA TYR A 63 -14.81 -3.20 1.24
C TYR A 63 -16.02 -3.13 0.30
N VAL A 64 -15.91 -2.40 -0.80
CA VAL A 64 -17.00 -2.29 -1.79
C VAL A 64 -17.32 -3.65 -2.39
N VAL A 65 -16.32 -4.45 -2.75
CA VAL A 65 -16.50 -5.82 -3.26
C VAL A 65 -17.26 -6.69 -2.25
N PHE A 66 -16.84 -6.70 -0.98
CA PHE A 66 -17.53 -7.48 0.05
C PHE A 66 -18.98 -7.03 0.25
N ARG A 67 -19.25 -5.73 0.17
CA ARG A 67 -20.64 -5.20 0.22
C ARG A 67 -21.47 -5.69 -0.97
N GLN A 68 -20.90 -5.77 -2.17
CA GLN A 68 -21.59 -6.28 -3.36
C GLN A 68 -21.84 -7.80 -3.25
N ILE A 69 -20.89 -8.56 -2.69
CA ILE A 69 -21.08 -9.98 -2.41
C ILE A 69 -22.19 -10.18 -1.37
N GLN A 70 -22.14 -9.42 -0.26
CA GLN A 70 -23.15 -9.51 0.80
C GLN A 70 -24.57 -9.19 0.31
N SER A 71 -24.68 -8.27 -0.65
CA SER A 71 -25.97 -7.93 -1.28
C SER A 71 -26.40 -8.91 -2.38
N GLY A 72 -25.63 -9.95 -2.66
CA GLY A 72 -25.93 -10.97 -3.68
C GLY A 72 -25.70 -10.51 -5.13
N LYS A 73 -25.13 -9.31 -5.34
CA LYS A 73 -24.86 -8.79 -6.69
C LYS A 73 -23.62 -9.40 -7.33
N LEU A 74 -22.67 -9.84 -6.53
CA LEU A 74 -21.44 -10.51 -6.96
C LEU A 74 -21.25 -11.79 -6.17
N THR A 75 -20.42 -12.69 -6.73
CA THR A 75 -19.91 -13.87 -6.05
C THR A 75 -18.38 -13.91 -6.16
N LEU A 76 -17.72 -14.74 -5.38
CA LEU A 76 -16.27 -14.94 -5.50
C LEU A 76 -15.85 -15.49 -6.88
N GLN A 77 -16.79 -16.09 -7.61
CA GLN A 77 -16.58 -16.62 -8.96
C GLN A 77 -16.89 -15.60 -10.07
N SER A 78 -17.46 -14.44 -9.73
CA SER A 78 -17.74 -13.38 -10.71
C SER A 78 -16.47 -13.03 -11.50
N PRO A 79 -16.57 -12.92 -12.85
CA PRO A 79 -15.40 -12.66 -13.67
C PRO A 79 -14.93 -11.20 -13.51
N VAL A 80 -13.63 -11.03 -13.38
CA VAL A 80 -12.93 -9.75 -13.48
C VAL A 80 -12.16 -9.74 -14.78
N THR A 81 -12.48 -8.81 -15.67
CA THR A 81 -11.83 -8.70 -16.99
C THR A 81 -10.81 -7.58 -16.98
N MET A 82 -9.60 -7.88 -17.42
CA MET A 82 -8.53 -6.90 -17.56
C MET A 82 -8.81 -6.00 -18.76
N SER A 83 -9.08 -4.73 -18.52
CA SER A 83 -9.24 -3.72 -19.58
C SER A 83 -7.90 -3.25 -20.13
N ALA A 84 -7.93 -2.55 -21.27
CA ALA A 84 -6.74 -1.86 -21.80
C ALA A 84 -6.28 -0.72 -20.87
N ILE A 85 -7.19 -0.11 -20.11
CA ILE A 85 -6.88 0.92 -19.11
C ILE A 85 -6.17 0.28 -17.93
N ALA A 86 -6.77 -0.73 -17.32
CA ALA A 86 -6.18 -1.47 -16.21
C ALA A 86 -4.77 -1.99 -16.55
N ALA A 87 -4.58 -2.56 -17.74
CA ALA A 87 -3.28 -3.08 -18.16
C ALA A 87 -2.18 -2.02 -18.32
N LYS A 88 -2.53 -0.72 -18.43
CA LYS A 88 -1.58 0.39 -18.50
C LYS A 88 -1.14 0.94 -17.15
N GLU A 89 -1.80 0.53 -16.06
CA GLU A 89 -1.47 1.00 -14.72
C GLU A 89 0.02 0.81 -14.39
N PRO A 90 0.62 1.74 -13.63
CA PRO A 90 2.01 1.62 -13.20
C PRO A 90 2.20 0.47 -12.20
N PRO A 91 3.42 -0.04 -12.03
CA PRO A 91 3.74 -1.02 -10.99
C PRO A 91 3.41 -0.49 -9.55
N SER A 92 3.08 -1.39 -8.60
CA SER A 92 3.06 -2.86 -8.67
C SER A 92 1.89 -3.39 -9.51
N LYS A 93 2.12 -4.41 -10.33
CA LYS A 93 1.10 -5.00 -11.21
C LYS A 93 1.41 -6.45 -11.56
N MET A 94 0.41 -7.15 -12.12
CA MET A 94 0.50 -8.56 -12.51
C MET A 94 0.83 -8.77 -13.98
N TYR A 95 0.77 -7.72 -14.79
CA TYR A 95 1.07 -7.75 -16.23
C TYR A 95 0.13 -8.66 -17.05
N TYR A 96 -1.12 -8.81 -16.62
CA TYR A 96 -2.14 -9.48 -17.42
C TYR A 96 -2.40 -8.71 -18.73
N LYS A 97 -2.61 -9.46 -19.82
CA LYS A 97 -2.98 -8.86 -21.11
C LYS A 97 -4.43 -8.35 -21.09
N PRO A 98 -4.77 -7.28 -21.83
CA PRO A 98 -6.15 -6.89 -22.03
C PRO A 98 -7.00 -8.08 -22.52
N GLY A 99 -8.20 -8.22 -22.00
CA GLY A 99 -9.10 -9.35 -22.25
C GLY A 99 -8.88 -10.59 -21.37
N SER A 100 -7.78 -10.67 -20.61
CA SER A 100 -7.59 -11.73 -19.61
C SER A 100 -8.71 -11.68 -18.57
N GLN A 101 -9.18 -12.85 -18.15
CA GLN A 101 -10.17 -12.98 -17.08
C GLN A 101 -9.63 -13.76 -15.91
N LEU A 102 -10.03 -13.34 -14.70
CA LEU A 102 -9.76 -14.06 -13.46
C LEU A 102 -11.02 -14.02 -12.58
N SER A 103 -11.14 -14.95 -11.65
CA SER A 103 -12.22 -14.91 -10.67
C SER A 103 -12.02 -13.73 -9.71
N LEU A 104 -13.12 -13.19 -9.19
CA LEU A 104 -13.08 -12.13 -8.18
C LEU A 104 -12.31 -12.56 -6.94
N ASP A 105 -12.38 -13.83 -6.53
CA ASP A 105 -11.59 -14.40 -5.43
C ASP A 105 -10.07 -14.24 -5.67
N ASN A 106 -9.59 -14.65 -6.84
CA ASN A 106 -8.18 -14.50 -7.18
C ASN A 106 -7.77 -13.03 -7.31
N ALA A 107 -8.63 -12.20 -7.91
CA ALA A 107 -8.38 -10.77 -8.03
C ALA A 107 -8.25 -10.10 -6.66
N MET A 108 -9.13 -10.43 -5.71
CA MET A 108 -9.09 -9.93 -4.33
C MET A 108 -7.81 -10.36 -3.60
N LYS A 109 -7.42 -11.63 -3.71
CA LYS A 109 -6.15 -12.13 -3.15
C LYS A 109 -4.96 -11.36 -3.70
N ILE A 110 -4.94 -11.11 -5.00
CA ILE A 110 -3.87 -10.37 -5.66
C ILE A 110 -3.77 -8.93 -5.14
N ILE A 111 -4.87 -8.20 -5.03
CA ILE A 111 -4.81 -6.80 -4.58
C ILE A 111 -4.43 -6.70 -3.10
N LEU A 112 -4.87 -7.63 -2.25
CA LEU A 112 -4.59 -7.61 -0.82
C LEU A 112 -3.17 -8.07 -0.48
N VAL A 113 -2.60 -9.00 -1.25
CA VAL A 113 -1.25 -9.55 -0.99
C VAL A 113 -0.18 -8.85 -1.80
N LYS A 114 -0.39 -8.66 -3.12
CA LYS A 114 0.58 -8.07 -4.05
C LYS A 114 0.42 -6.57 -4.21
N SER A 115 -0.76 -6.04 -3.81
CA SER A 115 -1.09 -4.61 -4.01
C SER A 115 -1.08 -4.19 -5.49
N ALA A 116 -1.47 -5.07 -6.41
CA ALA A 116 -1.42 -4.85 -7.84
C ALA A 116 -2.40 -3.76 -8.31
N ASN A 117 -1.89 -2.74 -8.99
CA ASN A 117 -2.68 -1.61 -9.47
C ASN A 117 -3.59 -2.00 -10.63
N ASP A 118 -3.06 -2.74 -11.61
CA ASP A 118 -3.80 -3.22 -12.78
C ASP A 118 -5.03 -4.05 -12.39
N VAL A 119 -4.88 -4.98 -11.45
CA VAL A 119 -5.98 -5.81 -10.97
C VAL A 119 -6.97 -4.99 -10.13
N SER A 120 -6.50 -4.00 -9.37
CA SER A 120 -7.37 -3.11 -8.59
C SER A 120 -8.31 -2.29 -9.50
N VAL A 121 -7.79 -1.74 -10.59
CA VAL A 121 -8.58 -1.02 -11.59
C VAL A 121 -9.55 -1.97 -12.30
N ALA A 122 -9.10 -3.17 -12.70
CA ALA A 122 -9.98 -4.16 -13.32
C ALA A 122 -11.14 -4.60 -12.42
N ILE A 123 -10.92 -4.74 -11.10
CA ILE A 123 -12.00 -4.97 -10.12
C ILE A 123 -12.96 -3.78 -10.11
N ALA A 124 -12.46 -2.56 -10.00
CA ALA A 124 -13.30 -1.36 -9.92
C ALA A 124 -14.19 -1.23 -11.15
N GLU A 125 -13.65 -1.43 -12.36
CA GLU A 125 -14.39 -1.43 -13.61
C GLU A 125 -15.45 -2.54 -13.65
N SER A 126 -15.12 -3.75 -13.18
CA SER A 126 -16.05 -4.89 -13.15
C SER A 126 -17.22 -4.66 -12.17
N VAL A 127 -16.98 -3.94 -11.08
CA VAL A 127 -17.99 -3.62 -10.06
C VAL A 127 -18.83 -2.41 -10.44
N ALA A 128 -18.22 -1.36 -10.97
CA ALA A 128 -18.86 -0.09 -11.27
C ALA A 128 -19.37 0.01 -12.72
N GLY A 129 -18.94 -0.86 -13.60
CA GLY A 129 -19.24 -0.85 -15.04
C GLY A 129 -18.39 0.12 -15.85
N SER A 130 -17.57 0.96 -15.20
CA SER A 130 -16.60 1.85 -15.87
C SER A 130 -15.54 2.35 -14.90
N HIS A 131 -14.41 2.86 -15.43
CA HIS A 131 -13.33 3.48 -14.65
C HIS A 131 -13.75 4.83 -14.03
N GLU A 132 -14.70 5.52 -14.62
CA GLU A 132 -15.11 6.89 -14.26
C GLU A 132 -16.27 6.97 -13.25
N ARG A 133 -16.72 5.85 -12.69
CA ARG A 133 -17.84 5.81 -11.74
C ARG A 133 -17.39 5.62 -10.31
#